data_f2440988a076803279453b759bb71a0f
#
_entry.id   f2440988a076803279453b759bb71a0f
#
_cell.length_a   1.000
_cell.length_b   1.000
_cell.length_c   1.000
_cell.angle_alpha   90.00
_cell.angle_beta   90.00
_cell.angle_gamma   90.00
#
_symmetry.space_group_name_H-M   'P 1'
#
loop_
_entity.id
_entity.type
_entity.pdbx_description
1 polymer ?
#
loop_
_entity_poly.entity_id
_entity_poly.type
_entity_poly.pdbx_seq_one_letter_code
_entity_poly.pdbx_strand_id
1 'polypeptide(L)'
;SNPADFVHIGVMRGGSLRGYIMAHLQRGEFGRENVVGVLDAVGVELESQERGVGQSLIEEMIKTMQRAGVRLMHSQSNWTNHDLLRFLEASAFNLSPRVILERSVSDGLAETVEEV
;
A
#
# COMPACT_ATOMS: atom_id res chain seq x y z
N SER A 1 -0.39 12.56 11.99
CA SER A 1 -1.01 11.26 11.70
C SER A 1 -1.12 10.43 12.96
N ASN A 2 -2.18 9.68 13.07
CA ASN A 2 -2.44 8.85 14.22
C ASN A 2 -1.66 7.52 14.09
N PRO A 3 -0.81 7.16 15.06
CA PRO A 3 -0.08 5.90 15.00
C PRO A 3 -0.97 4.67 14.83
N ALA A 4 -2.21 4.73 15.31
CA ALA A 4 -3.17 3.63 15.16
C ALA A 4 -3.60 3.41 13.71
N ASP A 5 -3.33 4.36 12.82
CA ASP A 5 -3.67 4.24 11.41
C ASP A 5 -2.58 3.54 10.61
N PHE A 6 -1.47 3.20 11.22
CA PHE A 6 -0.38 2.50 10.55
C PHE A 6 -0.28 1.06 11.02
N VAL A 7 -0.01 0.16 10.10
CA VAL A 7 0.15 -1.27 10.39
C VAL A 7 1.49 -1.73 9.85
N HIS A 8 2.31 -2.28 10.73
CA HIS A 8 3.61 -2.83 10.35
C HIS A 8 3.68 -4.28 10.81
N ILE A 9 3.96 -5.18 9.89
CA ILE A 9 4.08 -6.60 10.18
C ILE A 9 5.43 -7.08 9.67
N GLY A 10 6.12 -7.85 10.48
CA GLY A 10 7.40 -8.41 10.11
C GLY A 10 7.46 -9.90 10.39
N VAL A 11 8.27 -10.60 9.62
CA VAL A 11 8.58 -12.02 9.84
C VAL A 11 10.02 -12.13 10.29
N MET A 12 10.21 -12.71 11.46
CA MET A 12 11.53 -12.89 12.04
C MET A 12 11.87 -14.38 12.09
N ARG A 13 13.12 -14.70 11.81
CA ARG A 13 13.65 -16.05 11.98
C ARG A 13 15.10 -15.94 12.47
N GLY A 14 15.41 -16.69 13.51
CA GLY A 14 16.75 -16.68 14.05
C GLY A 14 17.26 -15.30 14.46
N GLY A 15 16.38 -14.44 14.91
CA GLY A 15 16.73 -13.09 15.31
C GLY A 15 16.90 -12.10 14.17
N SER A 16 16.66 -12.51 12.94
CA SER A 16 16.78 -11.63 11.77
C SER A 16 15.44 -11.40 11.10
N LEU A 17 15.25 -10.19 10.60
CA LEU A 17 14.06 -9.83 9.85
C LEU A 17 14.16 -10.45 8.45
N ARG A 18 13.19 -11.27 8.09
CA ARG A 18 13.13 -11.94 6.78
C ARG A 18 12.20 -11.25 5.79
N GLY A 19 11.25 -10.53 6.29
CA GLY A 19 10.33 -9.79 5.46
C GLY A 19 9.50 -8.84 6.27
N TYR A 20 8.91 -7.89 5.60
CA TYR A 20 8.05 -6.90 6.24
C TYR A 20 6.98 -6.42 5.28
N ILE A 21 5.91 -5.92 5.84
CA ILE A 21 4.85 -5.26 5.08
C ILE A 21 4.34 -4.09 5.90
N MET A 22 4.10 -2.99 5.24
CA MET A 22 3.63 -1.77 5.87
C MET A 22 2.45 -1.22 5.10
N ALA A 23 1.44 -0.79 5.84
CA ALA A 23 0.25 -0.20 5.28
C ALA A 23 -0.28 0.87 6.21
N HIS A 24 -1.17 1.69 5.71
CA HIS A 24 -1.86 2.65 6.54
C HIS A 24 -3.34 2.70 6.18
N LEU A 25 -4.13 3.23 7.09
CA LEU A 25 -5.55 3.44 6.88
C LEU A 25 -5.76 4.86 6.36
N GLN A 26 -6.47 4.95 5.25
CA GLN A 26 -6.86 6.23 4.70
C GLN A 26 -8.36 6.38 4.90
N ARG A 27 -8.71 7.38 5.68
CA ARG A 27 -10.11 7.62 6.00
C ARG A 27 -10.74 8.51 4.93
N GLY A 28 -11.99 8.23 4.66
CA GLY A 28 -12.73 9.02 3.69
C GLY A 28 -12.92 10.45 4.14
N GLU A 29 -13.11 11.33 3.19
CA GLU A 29 -13.36 12.73 3.44
C GLU A 29 -14.81 12.94 3.88
N PHE A 30 -15.05 14.08 4.52
CA PHE A 30 -16.38 14.54 4.92
C PHE A 30 -17.08 13.60 5.91
N GLY A 31 -16.32 13.01 6.81
CA GLY A 31 -16.88 12.15 7.85
C GLY A 31 -17.45 10.84 7.37
N ARG A 32 -17.18 10.45 6.14
CA ARG A 32 -17.60 9.16 5.64
C ARG A 32 -16.76 8.05 6.23
N GLU A 33 -17.41 6.96 6.56
CA GLU A 33 -16.76 5.83 7.19
C GLU A 33 -16.04 4.90 6.20
N ASN A 34 -15.81 5.37 4.99
CA ASN A 34 -15.09 4.58 4.00
C ASN A 34 -13.59 4.63 4.29
N VAL A 35 -13.14 3.58 4.96
CA VAL A 35 -11.72 3.44 5.27
C VAL A 35 -11.11 2.47 4.26
N VAL A 36 -10.01 2.91 3.65
CA VAL A 36 -9.26 2.10 2.69
C VAL A 36 -7.90 1.80 3.31
N GLY A 37 -7.46 0.57 3.18
CA GLY A 37 -6.10 0.22 3.53
C GLY A 37 -5.19 0.50 2.35
N VAL A 38 -4.09 1.18 2.58
CA VAL A 38 -3.11 1.48 1.53
C VAL A 38 -1.83 0.75 1.84
N LEU A 39 -1.43 -0.12 0.94
CA LEU A 39 -0.18 -0.86 1.07
C LEU A 39 0.98 0.06 0.69
N ASP A 40 1.84 0.35 1.65
CA ASP A 40 2.94 1.29 1.46
C ASP A 40 4.22 0.62 0.99
N ALA A 41 4.54 -0.53 1.56
CA ALA A 41 5.77 -1.24 1.23
C ALA A 41 5.65 -2.71 1.58
N VAL A 42 6.30 -3.53 0.81
CA VAL A 42 6.52 -4.93 1.11
C VAL A 42 7.94 -5.28 0.69
N GLY A 43 8.66 -5.94 1.57
CA GLY A 43 10.01 -6.38 1.29
C GLY A 43 10.22 -7.77 1.84
N VAL A 44 10.86 -8.61 1.06
CA VAL A 44 11.17 -9.98 1.45
C VAL A 44 12.63 -10.25 1.08
N GLU A 45 13.38 -10.77 2.02
CA GLU A 45 14.76 -11.18 1.77
C GLU A 45 14.81 -12.16 0.61
N LEU A 46 15.82 -12.03 -0.25
CA LEU A 46 15.94 -12.87 -1.44
C LEU A 46 15.84 -14.37 -1.14
N GLU A 47 16.49 -14.81 -0.08
CA GLU A 47 16.46 -16.22 0.29
C GLU A 47 15.10 -16.70 0.75
N SER A 48 14.23 -15.79 1.15
CA SER A 48 12.90 -16.10 1.65
C SER A 48 11.79 -15.90 0.61
N GLN A 49 12.09 -15.34 -0.54
CA GLN A 49 11.07 -15.02 -1.54
C GLN A 49 10.34 -16.24 -2.07
N GLU A 50 11.02 -17.34 -2.22
CA GLU A 50 10.42 -18.58 -2.74
C GLU A 50 9.77 -19.43 -1.66
N ARG A 51 9.80 -18.97 -0.41
CA ARG A 51 9.27 -19.74 0.72
C ARG A 51 7.92 -19.26 1.20
N GLY A 52 7.26 -18.44 0.42
CA GLY A 52 5.93 -17.98 0.74
C GLY A 52 5.87 -16.89 1.81
N VAL A 53 6.99 -16.27 2.14
CA VAL A 53 7.03 -15.22 3.16
C VAL A 53 6.17 -14.01 2.72
N GLY A 54 6.29 -13.60 1.46
CA GLY A 54 5.49 -12.49 0.94
C GLY A 54 4.00 -12.76 1.01
N GLN A 55 3.59 -13.97 0.65
CA GLN A 55 2.18 -14.36 0.71
C GLN A 55 1.67 -14.41 2.15
N SER A 56 2.49 -14.89 3.07
CA SER A 56 2.13 -14.90 4.49
C SER A 56 1.95 -13.49 5.03
N LEU A 57 2.82 -12.58 4.61
CA LEU A 57 2.72 -11.18 5.03
C LEU A 57 1.44 -10.52 4.53
N ILE A 58 1.11 -10.70 3.25
CA ILE A 58 -0.09 -10.10 2.71
C ILE A 58 -1.36 -10.71 3.33
N GLU A 59 -1.35 -12.00 3.59
CA GLU A 59 -2.47 -12.65 4.25
C GLU A 59 -2.71 -12.12 5.65
N GLU A 60 -1.63 -11.93 6.42
CA GLU A 60 -1.75 -11.32 7.75
C GLU A 60 -2.22 -9.89 7.68
N MET A 61 -1.75 -9.14 6.69
CA MET A 61 -2.20 -7.77 6.50
C MET A 61 -3.70 -7.73 6.18
N ILE A 62 -4.15 -8.62 5.30
CA ILE A 62 -5.57 -8.69 4.94
C ILE A 62 -6.42 -9.01 6.18
N LYS A 63 -5.98 -9.97 6.99
CA LYS A 63 -6.70 -10.30 8.22
C LYS A 63 -6.76 -9.12 9.18
N THR A 64 -5.66 -8.41 9.32
CA THR A 64 -5.58 -7.23 10.17
C THR A 64 -6.55 -6.15 9.68
N MET A 65 -6.59 -5.93 8.38
CA MET A 65 -7.50 -4.96 7.78
C MET A 65 -8.96 -5.37 7.97
N GLN A 66 -9.26 -6.65 7.78
CA GLN A 66 -10.62 -7.17 8.01
C GLN A 66 -11.09 -6.92 9.44
N ARG A 67 -10.22 -7.16 10.41
CA ARG A 67 -10.55 -6.91 11.82
C ARG A 67 -10.80 -5.43 12.10
N ALA A 68 -10.16 -4.57 11.33
CA ALA A 68 -10.35 -3.12 11.44
C ALA A 68 -11.56 -2.60 10.65
N GLY A 69 -12.30 -3.49 9.98
CA GLY A 69 -13.46 -3.09 9.20
C GLY A 69 -13.15 -2.56 7.81
N VAL A 70 -11.92 -2.72 7.36
CA VAL A 70 -11.50 -2.25 6.04
C VAL A 70 -11.93 -3.27 4.98
N ARG A 71 -12.53 -2.79 3.90
CA ARG A 71 -13.03 -3.65 2.82
C ARG A 71 -12.19 -3.64 1.57
N LEU A 72 -11.41 -2.59 1.38
CA LEU A 72 -10.58 -2.46 0.18
C LEU A 72 -9.17 -2.11 0.58
N MET A 73 -8.21 -2.67 -0.14
CA MET A 73 -6.82 -2.28 -0.07
C MET A 73 -6.38 -1.75 -1.42
N HIS A 74 -5.65 -0.66 -1.39
CA HIS A 74 -5.05 -0.08 -2.59
C HIS A 74 -3.54 -0.20 -2.50
N SER A 75 -2.91 -0.36 -3.63
CA SER A 75 -1.47 -0.28 -3.77
C SER A 75 -1.15 0.44 -5.05
N GLN A 76 -0.13 1.28 -5.00
CA GLN A 76 0.38 1.95 -6.19
C GLN A 76 1.71 1.34 -6.57
N SER A 77 1.89 1.16 -7.86
CA SER A 77 3.15 0.67 -8.39
C SER A 77 3.39 1.32 -9.74
N ASN A 78 4.64 1.59 -10.03
CA ASN A 78 5.00 1.90 -11.41
C ASN A 78 4.68 0.69 -12.28
N TRP A 79 4.05 0.91 -13.40
CA TRP A 79 3.69 -0.19 -14.29
C TRP A 79 4.91 -0.90 -14.89
N THR A 80 6.09 -0.32 -14.72
CA THR A 80 7.35 -0.96 -15.10
C THR A 80 7.91 -1.89 -14.02
N ASN A 81 7.35 -1.87 -12.81
CA ASN A 81 7.80 -2.75 -11.74
C ASN A 81 7.07 -4.09 -11.83
N HIS A 82 7.55 -4.94 -12.75
CA HIS A 82 6.89 -6.20 -13.08
C HIS A 82 6.84 -7.18 -11.92
N ASP A 83 7.88 -7.22 -11.09
CA ASP A 83 7.91 -8.13 -9.95
C ASP A 83 6.85 -7.79 -8.94
N LEU A 84 6.70 -6.52 -8.61
CA LEU A 84 5.68 -6.08 -7.67
C LEU A 84 4.27 -6.31 -8.25
N LEU A 85 4.08 -6.00 -9.53
CA LEU A 85 2.78 -6.22 -10.17
C LEU A 85 2.40 -7.69 -10.18
N ARG A 86 3.34 -8.59 -10.45
CA ARG A 86 3.07 -10.03 -10.40
C ARG A 86 2.73 -10.48 -8.98
N PHE A 87 3.44 -9.96 -7.99
CA PHE A 87 3.15 -10.28 -6.60
C PHE A 87 1.74 -9.84 -6.22
N LEU A 88 1.37 -8.62 -6.57
CA LEU A 88 0.05 -8.07 -6.25
C LEU A 88 -1.05 -8.85 -6.98
N GLU A 89 -0.84 -9.18 -8.25
CA GLU A 89 -1.79 -9.98 -9.00
C GLU A 89 -1.98 -11.37 -8.38
N ALA A 90 -0.89 -12.01 -7.99
CA ALA A 90 -0.94 -13.30 -7.31
C ALA A 90 -1.63 -13.21 -5.95
N SER A 91 -1.68 -12.03 -5.38
CA SER A 91 -2.35 -11.76 -4.09
C SER A 91 -3.77 -11.24 -4.27
N ALA A 92 -4.36 -11.46 -5.44
CA ALA A 92 -5.73 -11.09 -5.79
C ALA A 92 -5.99 -9.59 -5.86
N PHE A 93 -4.96 -8.79 -6.10
CA PHE A 93 -5.14 -7.39 -6.42
C PHE A 93 -5.50 -7.26 -7.90
N ASN A 94 -6.47 -6.43 -8.18
CA ASN A 94 -6.93 -6.15 -9.53
C ASN A 94 -6.76 -4.67 -9.83
N LEU A 95 -6.73 -4.32 -11.12
CA LEU A 95 -6.69 -2.91 -11.47
C LEU A 95 -7.92 -2.19 -10.95
N SER A 96 -7.66 -1.07 -10.27
CA SER A 96 -8.73 -0.19 -9.86
C SER A 96 -9.27 0.56 -11.08
N PRO A 97 -10.57 0.86 -11.13
CA PRO A 97 -11.11 1.69 -12.21
C PRO A 97 -10.70 3.15 -12.11
N ARG A 98 -9.93 3.51 -11.09
CA ARG A 98 -9.48 4.87 -10.88
C ARG A 98 -8.15 5.10 -11.57
N VAL A 99 -7.95 6.33 -12.04
CA VAL A 99 -6.66 6.75 -12.58
C VAL A 99 -6.10 7.85 -11.69
N ILE A 100 -4.79 7.97 -11.72
CA ILE A 100 -4.10 9.03 -11.01
C ILE A 100 -3.80 10.12 -12.02
N LEU A 101 -4.22 11.33 -11.69
CA LEU A 101 -3.91 12.51 -12.47
C LEU A 101 -2.88 13.30 -11.69
N GLU A 102 -1.85 13.72 -12.38
CA GLU A 102 -0.69 14.30 -11.76
C GLU A 102 -0.28 15.56 -12.50
N ARG A 103 0.13 16.55 -11.75
CA ARG A 103 0.65 17.77 -12.32
C ARG A 103 1.79 18.29 -11.46
N SER A 104 2.88 18.72 -12.10
CA SER A 104 3.95 19.42 -11.38
C SER A 104 3.48 20.80 -10.98
N VAL A 105 3.78 21.20 -9.76
CA VAL A 105 3.47 22.53 -9.25
C VAL A 105 4.74 23.30 -8.93
N SER A 106 5.89 22.71 -9.22
CA SER A 106 7.19 23.30 -8.85
C SER A 106 7.63 24.41 -9.77
N ASP A 107 7.29 24.35 -11.05
CA ASP A 107 7.76 25.30 -12.05
C ASP A 107 6.62 25.86 -12.88
N GLY A 108 6.82 27.03 -13.44
CA GLY A 108 5.91 27.60 -14.40
C GLY A 108 4.63 28.17 -13.81
N LEU A 109 4.47 28.11 -12.51
CA LEU A 109 3.31 28.70 -11.85
C LEU A 109 3.67 29.91 -11.02
N ALA A 110 4.85 30.47 -11.30
CA ALA A 110 5.22 31.75 -10.76
C ALA A 110 4.42 32.89 -11.37
N GLU A 111 3.65 32.58 -12.36
CA GLU A 111 2.82 33.54 -13.04
C GLU A 111 1.65 33.91 -12.20
N THR A 112 1.30 35.17 -12.28
CA THR A 112 0.12 35.68 -11.60
C THR A 112 -1.11 35.01 -12.16
N VAL A 113 -1.85 34.34 -11.32
CA VAL A 113 -3.12 33.77 -11.72
C VAL A 113 -4.14 34.88 -11.66
N GLU A 114 -4.74 35.19 -12.79
CA GLU A 114 -5.85 36.14 -12.80
C GLU A 114 -7.06 35.43 -12.23
N GLU A 115 -7.66 36.08 -11.28
CA GLU A 115 -8.91 35.58 -10.75
C GLU A 115 -10.01 35.79 -11.77
N VAL A 116 -10.77 34.76 -11.91
CA VAL A 116 -11.85 34.75 -12.86
C VAL A 116 -13.19 34.97 -12.16
#